data_320f6ee23ea256e22272d63847523071
#
_entry.id   320f6ee23ea256e22272d63847523071
#
_cell.length_a   1.000
_cell.length_b   1.000
_cell.length_c   1.000
_cell.angle_alpha   90.00
_cell.angle_beta   90.00
_cell.angle_gamma   90.00
#
_symmetry.space_group_name_H-M   'P 1'
#
loop_
_entity.id
_entity.type
_entity.pdbx_description
1 polymer ?
#
loop_
_entity_poly.entity_id
_entity_poly.type
_entity_poly.pdbx_seq_one_letter_code
_entity_poly.pdbx_strand_id
1 'polypeptide(L)'
;MVDDGTYVLTEDTAPDGYVARGELAVIEIKHKLDESTGKTVSVVEVVANNKVLGTSEQVVNSTYGDKGMLVNKEIVFTLKNSTELLEENIDYTIQVDKYRDTEYQQRLSGARFELYTAEEPVTLVANGTTDTNGTVKLLDLNGSEFTCSKGAHYKLKEAEAPENFYLMSDEIDIRIKEENQVFINDVLLEDGNTLSGADAGGTTEYGDWRVARQEDAIVFSVYDEEKPPTWTLQARKYGTKVIDALALSGAEFTLYQVESSGKTEIISLTSSDGTDGHEIGELEFTDTNGEPLQLACNTTYILRETHAPVGYEIMEDIILSVNEDASQIEVTQSGAGYGEASYDAVNRVLTLSIIDKAVYRMPETKSGGLY
;
A
#
# COMPACT_ATOMS: atom_id res chain seq x y z
N MET A 1 -71.94 14.53 -2.10
CA MET A 1 -71.41 15.86 -1.75
C MET A 1 -70.60 15.59 -0.52
N VAL A 2 -69.35 16.03 -0.50
CA VAL A 2 -68.47 15.82 0.68
C VAL A 2 -68.79 16.98 1.67
N ASP A 3 -68.99 16.63 2.93
CA ASP A 3 -69.38 17.61 3.97
C ASP A 3 -68.15 18.44 4.40
N ASP A 4 -68.42 19.59 5.13
CA ASP A 4 -67.37 20.35 5.78
C ASP A 4 -66.61 19.43 6.75
N GLY A 5 -65.33 19.45 6.67
CA GLY A 5 -64.49 18.61 7.53
C GLY A 5 -63.03 18.56 7.10
N THR A 6 -62.27 17.88 7.93
CA THR A 6 -60.85 17.56 7.67
C THR A 6 -60.72 16.11 7.24
N TYR A 7 -60.09 15.90 6.10
CA TYR A 7 -59.87 14.55 5.52
C TYR A 7 -58.36 14.33 5.39
N VAL A 8 -57.91 13.10 5.60
CA VAL A 8 -56.50 12.75 5.44
C VAL A 8 -56.42 11.80 4.25
N LEU A 9 -55.59 12.14 3.30
CA LEU A 9 -55.21 11.26 2.20
C LEU A 9 -53.95 10.48 2.60
N THR A 10 -54.06 9.14 2.62
CA THR A 10 -52.97 8.23 2.95
C THR A 10 -52.67 7.31 1.79
N GLU A 11 -51.42 6.91 1.66
CA GLU A 11 -51.02 5.80 0.83
C GLU A 11 -50.73 4.59 1.71
N ASP A 12 -51.60 3.60 1.68
CA ASP A 12 -51.47 2.38 2.50
C ASP A 12 -50.57 1.34 1.82
N THR A 13 -50.47 1.35 0.49
CA THR A 13 -49.68 0.43 -0.30
C THR A 13 -49.09 1.18 -1.49
N ALA A 14 -47.77 1.16 -1.61
CA ALA A 14 -47.05 1.70 -2.78
C ALA A 14 -46.99 0.67 -3.91
N PRO A 15 -46.75 1.08 -5.16
CA PRO A 15 -46.40 0.19 -6.26
C PRO A 15 -45.12 -0.60 -5.95
N ASP A 16 -44.92 -1.74 -6.63
CA ASP A 16 -43.71 -2.55 -6.50
C ASP A 16 -42.43 -1.68 -6.77
N GLY A 17 -41.44 -1.75 -5.86
CA GLY A 17 -40.22 -0.98 -5.90
C GLY A 17 -40.30 0.44 -5.32
N TYR A 18 -41.43 0.78 -4.70
CA TYR A 18 -41.62 2.04 -4.00
C TYR A 18 -42.09 1.84 -2.56
N VAL A 19 -41.78 2.80 -1.68
CA VAL A 19 -42.22 2.74 -0.28
C VAL A 19 -43.48 3.59 -0.11
N ALA A 20 -44.45 3.03 0.61
CA ALA A 20 -45.67 3.74 0.97
C ALA A 20 -45.34 4.90 1.93
N ARG A 21 -45.81 6.09 1.61
CA ARG A 21 -45.46 7.32 2.33
C ARG A 21 -46.33 7.64 3.52
N GLY A 22 -47.40 6.85 3.76
CA GLY A 22 -48.39 7.11 4.80
C GLY A 22 -49.23 8.34 4.50
N GLU A 23 -49.22 9.34 5.37
CA GLU A 23 -50.01 10.57 5.17
C GLU A 23 -49.45 11.44 4.05
N LEU A 24 -50.23 11.66 2.99
CA LEU A 24 -49.82 12.43 1.80
C LEU A 24 -50.33 13.87 1.85
N ALA A 25 -51.57 14.08 2.30
CA ALA A 25 -52.16 15.42 2.40
C ALA A 25 -53.26 15.47 3.46
N VAL A 26 -53.35 16.58 4.15
CA VAL A 26 -54.51 16.93 4.99
C VAL A 26 -55.36 17.93 4.20
N ILE A 27 -56.62 17.56 3.98
CA ILE A 27 -57.55 18.29 3.13
C ILE A 27 -58.65 18.86 4.02
N GLU A 28 -58.82 20.18 4.03
CA GLU A 28 -59.92 20.85 4.67
C GLU A 28 -60.95 21.30 3.62
N ILE A 29 -62.19 20.89 3.80
CA ILE A 29 -63.31 21.32 2.94
C ILE A 29 -64.21 22.27 3.77
N LYS A 30 -64.43 23.49 3.27
CA LYS A 30 -65.23 24.51 3.87
C LYS A 30 -66.22 25.05 2.86
N HIS A 31 -67.50 25.09 3.21
CA HIS A 31 -68.52 25.74 2.42
C HIS A 31 -68.70 27.18 2.92
N LYS A 32 -68.51 28.16 2.03
CA LYS A 32 -68.70 29.57 2.31
C LYS A 32 -69.91 30.11 1.55
N LEU A 33 -70.70 31.02 2.21
CA LEU A 33 -71.76 31.75 1.54
C LEU A 33 -71.14 32.83 0.62
N ASP A 34 -71.63 32.92 -0.61
CA ASP A 34 -71.22 34.00 -1.54
C ASP A 34 -71.97 35.27 -1.13
N GLU A 35 -71.27 36.17 -0.45
CA GLU A 35 -71.84 37.42 0.01
C GLU A 35 -72.08 38.42 -1.15
N SER A 36 -71.50 38.20 -2.34
CA SER A 36 -71.57 39.12 -3.48
C SER A 36 -72.90 39.08 -4.24
N THR A 37 -73.59 37.93 -4.19
CA THR A 37 -74.81 37.72 -4.96
C THR A 37 -76.08 37.72 -4.13
N GLY A 38 -76.02 37.75 -2.81
CA GLY A 38 -77.12 37.67 -1.87
C GLY A 38 -77.91 36.34 -1.93
N LYS A 39 -77.43 35.35 -2.67
CA LYS A 39 -77.97 34.01 -2.79
C LYS A 39 -77.09 33.04 -1.99
N THR A 40 -77.73 32.13 -1.30
CA THR A 40 -77.07 31.08 -0.57
C THR A 40 -76.43 30.08 -1.55
N VAL A 41 -75.26 30.46 -2.09
CA VAL A 41 -74.46 29.55 -2.93
C VAL A 41 -73.27 29.11 -2.06
N SER A 42 -73.24 27.83 -1.75
CA SER A 42 -72.10 27.28 -1.00
C SER A 42 -70.84 27.26 -1.89
N VAL A 43 -69.83 28.04 -1.51
CA VAL A 43 -68.50 28.03 -2.14
C VAL A 43 -67.65 27.04 -1.36
N VAL A 44 -67.18 26.02 -2.03
CA VAL A 44 -66.29 25.01 -1.44
C VAL A 44 -64.83 25.57 -1.53
N GLU A 45 -64.21 25.74 -0.40
CA GLU A 45 -62.78 26.02 -0.34
C GLU A 45 -62.05 24.74 0.07
N VAL A 46 -61.11 24.30 -0.75
CA VAL A 46 -60.29 23.11 -0.48
C VAL A 46 -58.87 23.59 -0.14
N VAL A 47 -58.40 23.17 1.03
CA VAL A 47 -57.07 23.46 1.52
C VAL A 47 -56.34 22.11 1.71
N ALA A 48 -55.18 21.94 1.07
CA ALA A 48 -54.35 20.77 1.31
C ALA A 48 -52.96 21.20 1.83
N ASN A 49 -52.58 20.64 2.97
CA ASN A 49 -51.32 20.97 3.66
C ASN A 49 -51.03 22.48 3.76
N ASN A 50 -52.06 23.23 4.25
CA ASN A 50 -52.07 24.70 4.39
C ASN A 50 -51.99 25.50 3.05
N LYS A 51 -52.24 24.89 1.92
CA LYS A 51 -52.33 25.55 0.60
C LYS A 51 -53.75 25.52 0.10
N VAL A 52 -54.29 26.67 -0.28
CA VAL A 52 -55.61 26.76 -0.91
C VAL A 52 -55.51 26.27 -2.36
N LEU A 53 -56.25 25.20 -2.66
CA LEU A 53 -56.27 24.67 -4.02
C LEU A 53 -57.24 25.44 -4.91
N GLY A 54 -56.81 25.78 -6.11
CA GLY A 54 -57.60 26.43 -7.15
C GLY A 54 -57.67 25.57 -8.43
N THR A 55 -58.06 26.22 -9.54
CA THR A 55 -58.06 25.57 -10.87
C THR A 55 -56.67 25.42 -11.49
N SER A 56 -55.63 25.90 -10.82
CA SER A 56 -54.21 25.74 -11.21
C SER A 56 -53.46 24.87 -10.19
N GLU A 57 -52.42 24.21 -10.63
CA GLU A 57 -51.59 23.39 -9.76
C GLU A 57 -50.94 24.21 -8.63
N GLN A 58 -51.05 23.73 -7.41
CA GLN A 58 -50.41 24.28 -6.22
C GLN A 58 -49.47 23.25 -5.62
N VAL A 59 -48.27 23.63 -5.23
CA VAL A 59 -47.35 22.73 -4.52
C VAL A 59 -47.85 22.49 -3.12
N VAL A 60 -48.22 21.27 -2.78
CA VAL A 60 -48.75 20.89 -1.47
C VAL A 60 -47.68 20.28 -0.55
N ASN A 61 -46.69 19.63 -1.14
CA ASN A 61 -45.50 19.11 -0.44
C ASN A 61 -44.24 19.41 -1.27
N SER A 62 -43.38 20.29 -0.78
CA SER A 62 -42.17 20.72 -1.50
C SER A 62 -41.05 19.64 -1.49
N THR A 63 -41.02 18.77 -0.47
CA THR A 63 -40.00 17.71 -0.34
C THR A 63 -40.09 16.71 -1.50
N TYR A 64 -41.30 16.34 -1.90
CA TYR A 64 -41.54 15.37 -3.00
C TYR A 64 -41.98 16.03 -4.29
N GLY A 65 -42.26 17.36 -4.26
CA GLY A 65 -42.80 18.08 -5.37
C GLY A 65 -44.25 17.72 -5.70
N ASP A 66 -45.02 17.26 -4.71
CA ASP A 66 -46.43 16.92 -4.84
C ASP A 66 -47.25 18.16 -5.13
N LYS A 67 -48.24 18.00 -6.02
CA LYS A 67 -49.11 19.08 -6.44
C LYS A 67 -50.55 18.67 -6.29
N GLY A 68 -51.40 19.63 -6.01
CA GLY A 68 -52.85 19.48 -5.99
C GLY A 68 -53.55 20.62 -6.73
N MET A 69 -54.72 20.34 -7.28
CA MET A 69 -55.58 21.35 -7.92
C MET A 69 -57.06 20.98 -7.72
N LEU A 70 -57.89 22.01 -7.78
CA LEU A 70 -59.35 21.85 -7.81
C LEU A 70 -59.85 22.12 -9.23
N VAL A 71 -60.40 21.10 -9.91
CA VAL A 71 -60.89 21.21 -11.28
C VAL A 71 -62.33 20.64 -11.34
N ASN A 72 -63.31 21.45 -11.80
CA ASN A 72 -64.69 20.99 -11.97
C ASN A 72 -65.29 20.26 -10.74
N LYS A 73 -64.95 20.72 -9.51
CA LYS A 73 -65.35 20.14 -8.22
C LYS A 73 -64.65 18.78 -7.90
N GLU A 74 -63.59 18.46 -8.64
CA GLU A 74 -62.73 17.35 -8.35
C GLU A 74 -61.41 17.85 -7.77
N ILE A 75 -60.92 17.18 -6.72
CA ILE A 75 -59.59 17.44 -6.16
C ILE A 75 -58.68 16.45 -6.81
N VAL A 76 -57.67 16.99 -7.59
CA VAL A 76 -56.70 16.19 -8.28
C VAL A 76 -55.35 16.36 -7.64
N PHE A 77 -54.71 15.27 -7.20
CA PHE A 77 -53.37 15.23 -6.70
C PHE A 77 -52.44 14.57 -7.70
N THR A 78 -51.28 15.21 -7.94
CA THR A 78 -50.16 14.57 -8.59
C THR A 78 -49.12 14.25 -7.52
N LEU A 79 -48.99 12.99 -7.17
CA LEU A 79 -48.12 12.52 -6.12
C LEU A 79 -46.92 11.80 -6.71
N LYS A 80 -45.76 11.98 -6.08
CA LYS A 80 -44.53 11.33 -6.46
C LYS A 80 -44.04 10.48 -5.30
N ASN A 81 -43.95 9.18 -5.52
CA ASN A 81 -43.22 8.32 -4.61
C ASN A 81 -41.75 8.51 -4.82
N SER A 82 -40.99 8.59 -3.75
CA SER A 82 -39.55 8.36 -3.84
C SER A 82 -39.36 6.90 -4.19
N THR A 83 -38.58 6.60 -5.22
CA THR A 83 -37.84 5.37 -5.22
C THR A 83 -36.91 5.48 -4.04
N GLU A 84 -37.27 4.99 -2.87
CA GLU A 84 -36.25 4.36 -2.07
C GLU A 84 -35.87 3.16 -2.94
N LEU A 85 -34.76 3.29 -3.64
CA LEU A 85 -33.98 2.12 -3.93
C LEU A 85 -33.97 1.39 -2.60
N LEU A 86 -34.61 0.20 -2.53
CA LEU A 86 -34.20 -0.76 -1.52
C LEU A 86 -32.71 -0.76 -1.68
N GLU A 87 -32.00 -0.12 -0.73
CA GLU A 87 -30.56 -0.16 -0.75
C GLU A 87 -30.27 -1.65 -0.62
N GLU A 88 -29.97 -2.31 -1.77
CA GLU A 88 -29.40 -3.62 -1.72
C GLU A 88 -28.23 -3.48 -0.76
N ASN A 89 -28.27 -4.26 0.31
CA ASN A 89 -27.16 -4.33 1.24
C ASN A 89 -25.98 -4.83 0.41
N ILE A 90 -25.22 -3.90 -0.15
CA ILE A 90 -24.00 -4.22 -0.87
C ILE A 90 -22.97 -4.49 0.19
N ASP A 91 -22.61 -5.75 0.35
CA ASP A 91 -21.49 -6.17 1.18
C ASP A 91 -20.25 -6.05 0.34
N TYR A 92 -19.48 -4.95 0.53
CA TYR A 92 -18.27 -4.73 -0.24
C TYR A 92 -17.17 -5.69 0.15
N THR A 93 -16.58 -6.35 -0.85
CA THR A 93 -15.33 -7.10 -0.70
C THR A 93 -14.13 -6.20 -1.00
N ILE A 94 -12.94 -6.59 -0.55
CA ILE A 94 -11.70 -5.88 -0.85
C ILE A 94 -10.81 -6.78 -1.70
N GLN A 95 -10.44 -6.29 -2.88
CA GLN A 95 -9.45 -6.91 -3.76
C GLN A 95 -8.26 -5.99 -3.91
N VAL A 96 -7.06 -6.56 -3.94
CA VAL A 96 -5.84 -5.83 -4.29
C VAL A 96 -5.20 -6.47 -5.51
N ASP A 97 -4.89 -5.65 -6.50
CA ASP A 97 -4.16 -5.95 -7.70
C ASP A 97 -2.78 -5.31 -7.60
N LYS A 98 -1.73 -6.11 -7.49
CA LYS A 98 -0.35 -5.64 -7.31
C LYS A 98 0.39 -5.54 -8.64
N TYR A 99 1.18 -4.48 -8.82
CA TYR A 99 1.92 -4.17 -10.04
C TYR A 99 3.37 -3.78 -9.74
N ARG A 100 4.25 -4.00 -10.73
CA ARG A 100 5.66 -3.60 -10.70
C ARG A 100 5.98 -2.37 -11.56
N ASP A 101 4.99 -1.76 -12.20
CA ASP A 101 5.17 -0.62 -13.09
C ASP A 101 4.08 0.43 -12.86
N THR A 102 4.42 1.68 -13.15
CA THR A 102 3.55 2.85 -12.96
C THR A 102 2.37 2.89 -13.93
N GLU A 103 2.42 2.15 -15.05
CA GLU A 103 1.32 2.03 -15.98
C GLU A 103 0.29 0.97 -15.55
N TYR A 104 0.55 0.23 -14.47
CA TYR A 104 -0.31 -0.83 -13.93
C TYR A 104 -0.60 -1.95 -14.96
N GLN A 105 0.43 -2.39 -15.67
CA GLN A 105 0.32 -3.43 -16.70
C GLN A 105 0.94 -4.76 -16.30
N GLN A 106 2.06 -4.72 -15.56
CA GLN A 106 2.77 -5.92 -15.14
C GLN A 106 2.42 -6.29 -13.71
N ARG A 107 1.74 -7.42 -13.56
CA ARG A 107 1.30 -7.95 -12.25
C ARG A 107 2.47 -8.49 -11.42
N LEU A 108 2.34 -8.42 -10.10
CA LEU A 108 3.38 -8.82 -9.14
C LEU A 108 2.79 -9.69 -8.03
N SER A 109 3.31 -10.91 -7.87
CA SER A 109 2.91 -11.86 -6.80
C SER A 109 3.75 -11.68 -5.54
N GLY A 110 3.22 -12.17 -4.41
CA GLY A 110 3.97 -12.25 -3.15
C GLY A 110 3.82 -11.03 -2.22
N ALA A 111 3.05 -10.00 -2.61
CA ALA A 111 2.70 -8.92 -1.71
C ALA A 111 1.65 -9.36 -0.68
N ARG A 112 1.87 -9.12 0.61
CA ARG A 112 0.92 -9.44 1.67
C ARG A 112 0.24 -8.18 2.18
N PHE A 113 -1.09 -8.19 2.15
CA PHE A 113 -1.94 -7.10 2.63
C PHE A 113 -2.68 -7.52 3.90
N GLU A 114 -2.87 -6.55 4.79
CA GLU A 114 -3.59 -6.70 6.04
C GLU A 114 -4.62 -5.58 6.20
N LEU A 115 -5.80 -5.96 6.68
CA LEU A 115 -6.90 -5.05 6.98
C LEU A 115 -7.17 -5.05 8.48
N TYR A 116 -7.20 -3.87 9.06
CA TYR A 116 -7.45 -3.66 10.49
C TYR A 116 -8.72 -2.83 10.69
N THR A 117 -9.36 -2.99 11.86
CA THR A 117 -10.30 -1.97 12.33
C THR A 117 -9.54 -0.67 12.61
N ALA A 118 -10.12 0.48 12.25
CA ALA A 118 -9.49 1.77 12.52
C ALA A 118 -9.73 2.28 13.94
N GLU A 119 -10.73 1.73 14.63
CA GLU A 119 -11.14 2.12 15.98
C GLU A 119 -10.52 1.20 17.03
N GLU A 120 -10.30 1.73 18.23
CA GLU A 120 -9.74 0.97 19.35
C GLU A 120 -10.75 -0.05 19.95
N PRO A 121 -10.36 -1.28 20.20
CA PRO A 121 -9.01 -1.82 19.98
C PRO A 121 -8.75 -2.14 18.50
N VAL A 122 -7.62 -1.65 17.96
CA VAL A 122 -7.21 -1.97 16.59
C VAL A 122 -6.99 -3.48 16.45
N THR A 123 -7.72 -4.10 15.56
CA THR A 123 -7.74 -5.55 15.39
C THR A 123 -7.57 -5.94 13.94
N LEU A 124 -6.70 -6.91 13.65
CA LEU A 124 -6.62 -7.54 12.32
C LEU A 124 -7.92 -8.27 12.04
N VAL A 125 -8.58 -7.95 10.93
CA VAL A 125 -9.86 -8.54 10.53
C VAL A 125 -9.78 -9.35 9.24
N ALA A 126 -8.83 -9.00 8.36
CA ALA A 126 -8.60 -9.75 7.13
C ALA A 126 -7.16 -9.62 6.65
N ASN A 127 -6.71 -10.57 5.85
CA ASN A 127 -5.41 -10.52 5.19
C ASN A 127 -5.41 -11.36 3.91
N GLY A 128 -4.32 -11.26 3.16
CA GLY A 128 -4.11 -12.09 2.00
C GLY A 128 -2.80 -11.76 1.28
N THR A 129 -2.32 -12.69 0.46
CA THR A 129 -1.09 -12.53 -0.33
C THR A 129 -1.42 -12.65 -1.81
N THR A 130 -0.89 -11.76 -2.64
CA THR A 130 -1.12 -11.77 -4.08
C THR A 130 -0.60 -13.06 -4.73
N ASP A 131 -1.46 -13.67 -5.53
CA ASP A 131 -1.20 -14.92 -6.23
C ASP A 131 -0.27 -14.72 -7.46
N THR A 132 -0.10 -15.76 -8.25
CA THR A 132 0.70 -15.71 -9.50
C THR A 132 0.14 -14.77 -10.57
N ASN A 133 -1.13 -14.35 -10.44
CA ASN A 133 -1.74 -13.33 -11.30
C ASN A 133 -1.60 -11.93 -10.69
N GLY A 134 -0.92 -11.79 -9.55
CA GLY A 134 -0.75 -10.52 -8.86
C GLY A 134 -2.03 -9.99 -8.23
N THR A 135 -2.99 -10.86 -7.92
CA THR A 135 -4.29 -10.47 -7.36
C THR A 135 -4.51 -11.17 -6.03
N VAL A 136 -5.14 -10.49 -5.09
CA VAL A 136 -5.65 -11.06 -3.85
C VAL A 136 -7.02 -10.51 -3.51
N LYS A 137 -7.95 -11.37 -3.11
CA LYS A 137 -9.14 -11.01 -2.34
C LYS A 137 -8.83 -11.25 -0.87
N LEU A 138 -9.10 -10.27 -0.04
CA LEU A 138 -8.82 -10.41 1.39
C LEU A 138 -9.78 -11.42 2.03
N LEU A 139 -9.21 -12.29 2.85
CA LEU A 139 -9.95 -13.31 3.59
C LEU A 139 -10.00 -12.93 5.08
N ASP A 140 -11.12 -13.27 5.73
CA ASP A 140 -11.23 -13.16 7.18
C ASP A 140 -10.31 -14.19 7.88
N LEU A 141 -10.21 -14.12 9.19
CA LEU A 141 -9.34 -15.01 9.98
C LEU A 141 -9.80 -16.49 9.97
N ASN A 142 -10.98 -16.79 9.40
CA ASN A 142 -11.48 -18.14 9.21
C ASN A 142 -11.25 -18.65 7.79
N GLY A 143 -10.71 -17.80 6.88
CA GLY A 143 -10.43 -18.14 5.50
C GLY A 143 -11.60 -17.93 4.53
N SER A 144 -12.66 -17.26 4.94
CA SER A 144 -13.77 -16.84 4.07
C SER A 144 -13.48 -15.45 3.46
N GLU A 145 -14.04 -15.16 2.28
CA GLU A 145 -13.92 -13.82 1.69
C GLU A 145 -14.48 -12.77 2.67
N PHE A 146 -13.65 -11.75 2.94
CA PHE A 146 -14.02 -10.71 3.88
C PHE A 146 -14.98 -9.73 3.25
N THR A 147 -16.04 -9.38 3.98
CA THR A 147 -17.00 -8.36 3.60
C THR A 147 -16.97 -7.18 4.57
N CYS A 148 -16.96 -5.97 4.03
CA CYS A 148 -16.98 -4.76 4.82
C CYS A 148 -18.37 -4.52 5.42
N SER A 149 -18.44 -4.29 6.72
CA SER A 149 -19.69 -3.94 7.40
C SER A 149 -20.08 -2.49 7.17
N LYS A 150 -21.37 -2.21 7.03
CA LYS A 150 -21.91 -0.84 7.03
C LYS A 150 -21.57 -0.12 8.34
N GLY A 151 -21.26 1.16 8.26
CA GLY A 151 -20.86 1.97 9.38
C GLY A 151 -19.44 1.71 9.88
N ALA A 152 -18.74 0.71 9.32
CA ALA A 152 -17.40 0.35 9.77
C ALA A 152 -16.31 1.19 9.13
N HIS A 153 -15.17 1.22 9.83
CA HIS A 153 -13.98 1.96 9.48
C HIS A 153 -12.77 1.03 9.56
N TYR A 154 -12.02 0.94 8.46
CA TYR A 154 -10.89 0.02 8.31
C TYR A 154 -9.63 0.76 7.87
N LYS A 155 -8.49 0.11 8.09
CA LYS A 155 -7.18 0.51 7.56
C LYS A 155 -6.55 -0.64 6.80
N LEU A 156 -6.27 -0.42 5.52
CA LEU A 156 -5.55 -1.35 4.67
C LEU A 156 -4.09 -0.93 4.60
N LYS A 157 -3.18 -1.88 4.79
CA LYS A 157 -1.75 -1.67 4.60
C LYS A 157 -1.11 -2.85 3.88
N GLU A 158 -0.03 -2.60 3.18
CA GLU A 158 0.89 -3.63 2.78
C GLU A 158 1.76 -4.02 3.98
N ALA A 159 1.76 -5.30 4.36
CA ALA A 159 2.51 -5.81 5.48
C ALA A 159 3.85 -6.42 5.07
N GLU A 160 3.93 -6.95 3.85
CA GLU A 160 5.15 -7.48 3.25
C GLU A 160 5.15 -7.17 1.76
N ALA A 161 6.21 -6.52 1.27
CA ALA A 161 6.43 -6.32 -0.15
C ALA A 161 6.97 -7.61 -0.81
N PRO A 162 6.79 -7.79 -2.11
CA PRO A 162 7.47 -8.84 -2.84
C PRO A 162 8.99 -8.70 -2.77
N GLU A 163 9.69 -9.81 -2.96
CA GLU A 163 11.16 -9.80 -2.99
C GLU A 163 11.70 -8.80 -4.03
N ASN A 164 12.71 -8.02 -3.63
CA ASN A 164 13.34 -6.94 -4.39
C ASN A 164 12.47 -5.69 -4.64
N PHE A 165 11.37 -5.53 -3.92
CA PHE A 165 10.56 -4.32 -3.96
C PHE A 165 10.58 -3.59 -2.62
N TYR A 166 10.40 -2.27 -2.65
CA TYR A 166 10.18 -1.51 -1.44
C TYR A 166 8.76 -1.72 -0.94
N LEU A 167 8.60 -1.70 0.37
CA LEU A 167 7.28 -1.75 1.00
C LEU A 167 6.57 -0.41 0.82
N MET A 168 5.35 -0.42 0.33
CA MET A 168 4.49 0.76 0.34
C MET A 168 4.18 1.16 1.78
N SER A 169 4.50 2.40 2.17
CA SER A 169 4.39 2.86 3.56
C SER A 169 2.99 3.36 3.94
N ASP A 170 2.11 3.60 2.97
CA ASP A 170 0.79 4.16 3.22
C ASP A 170 -0.13 3.19 3.96
N GLU A 171 -0.83 3.71 4.97
CA GLU A 171 -2.05 3.10 5.50
C GLU A 171 -3.26 3.77 4.85
N ILE A 172 -4.07 2.99 4.14
CA ILE A 172 -5.24 3.48 3.41
C ILE A 172 -6.47 3.35 4.30
N ASP A 173 -7.09 4.48 4.61
CA ASP A 173 -8.31 4.55 5.39
C ASP A 173 -9.54 4.23 4.52
N ILE A 174 -10.39 3.29 4.95
CA ILE A 174 -11.58 2.83 4.22
C ILE A 174 -12.78 2.95 5.15
N ARG A 175 -13.73 3.80 4.80
CA ARG A 175 -14.93 3.99 5.59
C ARG A 175 -16.18 3.70 4.78
N ILE A 176 -17.02 2.78 5.27
CA ILE A 176 -18.31 2.41 4.66
C ILE A 176 -19.42 3.08 5.46
N LYS A 177 -20.12 4.03 4.87
CA LYS A 177 -21.27 4.68 5.51
C LYS A 177 -22.56 3.89 5.34
N GLU A 178 -23.57 4.23 6.16
CA GLU A 178 -24.88 3.56 6.17
C GLU A 178 -25.59 3.61 4.81
N GLU A 179 -25.35 4.66 4.02
CA GLU A 179 -25.93 4.85 2.68
C GLU A 179 -25.13 4.16 1.56
N ASN A 180 -24.36 3.12 1.85
CA ASN A 180 -23.45 2.44 0.91
C ASN A 180 -22.39 3.35 0.26
N GLN A 181 -22.10 4.48 0.87
CA GLN A 181 -21.04 5.39 0.43
C GLN A 181 -19.68 4.86 0.93
N VAL A 182 -18.74 4.77 0.02
CA VAL A 182 -17.35 4.38 0.32
C VAL A 182 -16.48 5.62 0.32
N PHE A 183 -15.75 5.85 1.41
CA PHE A 183 -14.75 6.90 1.52
C PHE A 183 -13.37 6.29 1.67
N ILE A 184 -12.42 6.84 0.94
CA ILE A 184 -11.01 6.47 0.99
C ILE A 184 -10.23 7.71 1.44
N ASN A 185 -9.54 7.63 2.58
CA ASN A 185 -8.86 8.77 3.20
C ASN A 185 -9.78 10.02 3.27
N ASP A 186 -11.03 9.83 3.70
CA ASP A 186 -12.09 10.85 3.77
C ASP A 186 -12.59 11.42 2.42
N VAL A 187 -12.12 10.91 1.28
CA VAL A 187 -12.60 11.29 -0.06
C VAL A 187 -13.63 10.29 -0.55
N LEU A 188 -14.78 10.77 -1.03
CA LEU A 188 -15.86 9.93 -1.56
C LEU A 188 -15.39 9.20 -2.84
N LEU A 189 -15.48 7.87 -2.83
CA LEU A 189 -15.25 7.03 -4.01
C LEU A 189 -16.58 6.89 -4.79
N GLU A 190 -16.74 7.69 -5.82
CA GLU A 190 -17.93 7.67 -6.69
C GLU A 190 -17.92 6.46 -7.63
N ASP A 191 -19.11 5.97 -7.99
CA ASP A 191 -19.26 4.89 -8.96
C ASP A 191 -18.68 5.24 -10.33
N GLY A 192 -17.92 4.31 -10.90
CA GLY A 192 -17.29 4.46 -12.21
C GLY A 192 -16.07 5.39 -12.22
N ASN A 193 -15.71 6.01 -11.10
CA ASN A 193 -14.51 6.81 -10.95
C ASN A 193 -13.36 5.98 -10.37
N THR A 194 -12.14 6.43 -10.69
CA THR A 194 -10.91 5.93 -10.08
C THR A 194 -10.31 7.07 -9.24
N LEU A 195 -9.99 6.80 -7.99
CA LEU A 195 -9.32 7.71 -7.09
C LEU A 195 -7.86 7.29 -6.97
N SER A 196 -6.91 8.21 -7.21
CA SER A 196 -5.49 7.96 -6.98
C SER A 196 -5.09 8.24 -5.54
N GLY A 197 -3.96 7.66 -5.10
CA GLY A 197 -3.38 7.95 -3.79
C GLY A 197 -3.15 9.44 -3.57
N ALA A 198 -2.61 10.13 -4.56
CA ALA A 198 -2.38 11.57 -4.52
C ALA A 198 -3.67 12.40 -4.34
N ASP A 199 -4.76 12.02 -5.03
CA ASP A 199 -6.06 12.70 -4.91
C ASP A 199 -6.71 12.46 -3.53
N ALA A 200 -6.39 11.32 -2.91
CA ALA A 200 -6.85 10.96 -1.56
C ALA A 200 -5.87 11.41 -0.45
N GLY A 201 -4.85 12.21 -0.76
CA GLY A 201 -3.90 12.73 0.22
C GLY A 201 -2.91 11.69 0.75
N GLY A 202 -2.76 10.56 0.07
CA GLY A 202 -1.70 9.58 0.34
C GLY A 202 -0.33 10.15 -0.02
N THR A 203 0.69 9.74 0.73
CA THR A 203 2.09 10.11 0.50
C THR A 203 2.92 8.83 0.41
N THR A 204 2.98 8.25 -0.76
CA THR A 204 3.81 7.06 -0.99
C THR A 204 5.26 7.45 -1.17
N GLU A 205 6.17 6.86 -0.41
CA GLU A 205 7.60 7.10 -0.57
C GLU A 205 8.18 6.20 -1.70
N TYR A 206 7.69 4.95 -1.81
CA TYR A 206 8.26 3.96 -2.75
C TYR A 206 7.18 3.22 -3.53
N GLY A 207 6.13 3.89 -3.93
CA GLY A 207 5.06 3.28 -4.66
C GLY A 207 3.93 4.24 -4.95
N ASP A 208 2.82 3.72 -5.43
CA ASP A 208 1.57 4.46 -5.61
C ASP A 208 0.39 3.50 -5.59
N TRP A 209 -0.78 4.02 -5.38
CA TRP A 209 -2.00 3.24 -5.43
C TRP A 209 -3.15 4.02 -6.07
N ARG A 210 -4.10 3.29 -6.57
CA ARG A 210 -5.39 3.80 -7.03
C ARG A 210 -6.49 2.83 -6.64
N VAL A 211 -7.70 3.32 -6.52
CA VAL A 211 -8.86 2.52 -6.12
C VAL A 211 -10.07 2.83 -6.98
N ALA A 212 -10.87 1.82 -7.28
CA ALA A 212 -12.14 1.95 -7.98
C ALA A 212 -13.16 0.99 -7.39
N ARG A 213 -14.45 1.32 -7.52
CA ARG A 213 -15.53 0.37 -7.26
C ARG A 213 -15.82 -0.44 -8.52
N GLN A 214 -15.92 -1.75 -8.38
CA GLN A 214 -16.30 -2.69 -9.42
C GLN A 214 -17.41 -3.59 -8.87
N GLU A 215 -18.64 -3.29 -9.19
CA GLU A 215 -19.82 -3.98 -8.65
C GLU A 215 -19.82 -3.94 -7.10
N ASP A 216 -19.63 -5.08 -6.44
CA ASP A 216 -19.57 -5.26 -5.00
C ASP A 216 -18.13 -5.31 -4.44
N ALA A 217 -17.12 -4.99 -5.25
CA ALA A 217 -15.72 -4.98 -4.84
C ALA A 217 -15.12 -3.57 -4.81
N ILE A 218 -14.35 -3.27 -3.77
CA ILE A 218 -13.42 -2.15 -3.70
C ILE A 218 -12.07 -2.68 -4.16
N VAL A 219 -11.64 -2.29 -5.37
CA VAL A 219 -10.44 -2.81 -6.01
C VAL A 219 -9.32 -1.79 -5.93
N PHE A 220 -8.27 -2.12 -5.18
CA PHE A 220 -7.04 -1.35 -5.12
C PHE A 220 -6.06 -1.87 -6.17
N SER A 221 -5.48 -0.97 -6.95
CA SER A 221 -4.33 -1.24 -7.80
C SER A 221 -3.12 -0.60 -7.12
N VAL A 222 -2.16 -1.39 -6.69
CA VAL A 222 -1.00 -0.95 -5.91
C VAL A 222 0.28 -1.22 -6.70
N TYR A 223 1.14 -0.21 -6.80
CA TYR A 223 2.46 -0.28 -7.41
C TYR A 223 3.55 -0.12 -6.36
N ASP A 224 4.59 -0.95 -6.41
CA ASP A 224 5.81 -0.76 -5.63
C ASP A 224 6.99 -0.46 -6.52
N GLU A 225 7.87 0.40 -6.03
CA GLU A 225 9.15 0.67 -6.66
C GLU A 225 10.11 -0.52 -6.45
N GLU A 226 10.75 -0.96 -7.54
CA GLU A 226 11.75 -2.02 -7.48
C GLU A 226 13.03 -1.49 -6.80
N LYS A 227 13.56 -2.24 -5.84
CA LYS A 227 14.83 -1.91 -5.21
C LYS A 227 15.94 -1.94 -6.24
N PRO A 228 16.85 -0.98 -6.22
CA PRO A 228 18.03 -1.04 -7.06
C PRO A 228 18.76 -2.37 -6.83
N PRO A 229 19.19 -3.05 -7.89
CA PRO A 229 19.95 -4.30 -7.74
C PRO A 229 21.27 -4.05 -7.01
N THR A 230 21.67 -5.04 -6.22
CA THR A 230 22.88 -4.97 -5.37
C THR A 230 23.78 -6.17 -5.62
N TRP A 231 25.02 -6.10 -5.15
CA TRP A 231 25.95 -7.21 -5.10
C TRP A 231 26.22 -7.64 -3.66
N THR A 232 26.41 -8.92 -3.41
CA THR A 232 26.95 -9.43 -2.16
C THR A 232 28.43 -9.70 -2.28
N LEU A 233 29.18 -9.47 -1.19
CA LEU A 233 30.62 -9.69 -1.11
C LEU A 233 30.91 -10.88 -0.21
N GLN A 234 31.71 -11.81 -0.71
CA GLN A 234 32.31 -12.89 0.04
C GLN A 234 33.82 -12.80 -0.09
N ALA A 235 34.57 -13.06 0.95
CA ALA A 235 36.00 -13.08 0.85
C ALA A 235 36.64 -14.10 1.81
N ARG A 236 37.80 -14.60 1.41
CA ARG A 236 38.59 -15.49 2.24
C ARG A 236 40.06 -15.09 2.17
N LYS A 237 40.73 -15.10 3.32
CA LYS A 237 42.12 -14.71 3.49
C LYS A 237 43.06 -15.89 3.38
N TYR A 238 44.14 -15.71 2.62
CA TYR A 238 45.18 -16.72 2.39
C TYR A 238 46.59 -16.11 2.52
N GLY A 239 47.58 -16.97 2.80
CA GLY A 239 48.99 -16.64 2.70
C GLY A 239 49.55 -17.00 1.33
N THR A 240 50.43 -16.20 0.79
CA THR A 240 51.31 -16.31 -0.37
C THR A 240 50.79 -16.96 -1.67
N LYS A 241 49.95 -18.02 -1.66
CA LYS A 241 49.41 -18.65 -2.88
C LYS A 241 48.02 -19.25 -2.62
N VAL A 242 47.12 -19.11 -3.56
CA VAL A 242 45.74 -19.62 -3.44
C VAL A 242 45.63 -21.14 -3.52
N ILE A 243 46.42 -21.85 -4.34
CA ILE A 243 46.30 -23.27 -4.61
C ILE A 243 46.94 -24.14 -3.51
N ASP A 244 48.00 -23.68 -2.90
CA ASP A 244 48.68 -24.32 -1.74
C ASP A 244 48.67 -23.42 -0.52
N ALA A 245 47.80 -22.42 -0.52
CA ALA A 245 47.79 -21.38 0.51
C ALA A 245 47.12 -21.86 1.78
N LEU A 246 47.79 -21.66 2.85
CA LEU A 246 47.15 -21.78 4.16
C LEU A 246 46.17 -20.62 4.33
N ALA A 247 44.91 -20.94 4.63
CA ALA A 247 43.95 -19.93 5.04
C ALA A 247 44.42 -19.26 6.33
N LEU A 248 44.30 -17.93 6.42
CA LEU A 248 44.84 -17.13 7.52
C LEU A 248 43.70 -16.51 8.35
N SER A 249 43.74 -16.80 9.65
CA SER A 249 42.87 -16.13 10.63
C SER A 249 43.54 -14.89 11.23
N GLY A 250 42.71 -14.00 11.80
CA GLY A 250 43.17 -12.84 12.56
C GLY A 250 43.62 -11.64 11.69
N ALA A 251 43.36 -11.65 10.38
CA ALA A 251 43.49 -10.45 9.57
C ALA A 251 42.28 -9.54 9.83
N GLU A 252 42.54 -8.25 10.07
CA GLU A 252 41.47 -7.27 10.29
C GLU A 252 41.24 -6.43 9.03
N PHE A 253 39.98 -6.29 8.66
CA PHE A 253 39.58 -5.53 7.50
C PHE A 253 38.50 -4.51 7.85
N THR A 254 38.49 -3.39 7.14
CA THR A 254 37.40 -2.41 7.16
C THR A 254 36.93 -2.14 5.75
N LEU A 255 35.62 -2.25 5.53
CA LEU A 255 34.97 -1.85 4.28
C LEU A 255 34.46 -0.42 4.42
N TYR A 256 34.83 0.43 3.48
CA TYR A 256 34.39 1.82 3.37
C TYR A 256 33.55 2.01 2.12
N GLN A 257 32.52 2.83 2.21
CA GLN A 257 31.83 3.42 1.05
C GLN A 257 32.47 4.75 0.71
N VAL A 258 32.70 5.02 -0.58
CA VAL A 258 33.26 6.30 -1.07
C VAL A 258 32.10 7.23 -1.41
N GLU A 259 32.12 8.41 -0.81
CA GLU A 259 31.14 9.47 -1.03
C GLU A 259 31.83 10.74 -1.53
N SER A 260 31.09 11.70 -2.05
CA SER A 260 31.62 13.00 -2.48
C SER A 260 32.31 13.80 -1.35
N SER A 261 31.92 13.56 -0.09
CA SER A 261 32.43 14.17 1.13
C SER A 261 33.66 13.44 1.73
N GLY A 262 33.97 12.24 1.22
CA GLY A 262 35.00 11.37 1.79
C GLY A 262 34.63 9.90 1.72
N LYS A 263 35.02 9.15 2.74
CA LYS A 263 34.67 7.75 2.88
C LYS A 263 34.03 7.49 4.23
N THR A 264 32.97 6.68 4.22
CA THR A 264 32.23 6.25 5.43
C THR A 264 32.53 4.79 5.71
N GLU A 265 32.86 4.45 6.94
CA GLU A 265 33.01 3.06 7.38
C GLU A 265 31.66 2.35 7.38
N ILE A 266 31.60 1.18 6.74
CA ILE A 266 30.40 0.34 6.68
C ILE A 266 30.49 -0.78 7.72
N ILE A 267 31.61 -1.54 7.70
CA ILE A 267 31.84 -2.66 8.62
C ILE A 267 33.33 -2.89 8.84
N SER A 268 33.71 -3.27 10.07
CA SER A 268 35.03 -3.81 10.40
C SER A 268 34.88 -5.27 10.86
N LEU A 269 35.73 -6.13 10.35
CA LEU A 269 35.63 -7.58 10.54
C LEU A 269 37.01 -8.24 10.60
N THR A 270 37.06 -9.44 11.17
CA THR A 270 38.29 -10.22 11.34
C THR A 270 38.14 -11.57 10.65
N SER A 271 39.18 -12.04 9.92
CA SER A 271 39.13 -13.35 9.29
C SER A 271 39.04 -14.48 10.33
N SER A 272 38.06 -15.39 10.13
CA SER A 272 37.69 -16.46 11.07
C SER A 272 38.84 -17.41 11.36
N ASP A 273 38.89 -17.90 12.58
CA ASP A 273 39.78 -18.96 13.04
C ASP A 273 39.16 -20.38 12.96
N GLY A 274 37.92 -20.46 12.48
CA GLY A 274 37.16 -21.70 12.33
C GLY A 274 36.41 -22.16 13.59
N THR A 275 36.36 -21.34 14.67
CA THR A 275 35.70 -21.71 15.91
C THR A 275 34.25 -21.20 16.02
N ASP A 276 33.86 -20.28 15.16
CA ASP A 276 32.58 -19.56 15.11
C ASP A 276 31.58 -20.18 14.11
N GLY A 277 31.90 -21.31 13.50
CA GLY A 277 31.08 -21.99 12.49
C GLY A 277 31.43 -21.60 11.06
N HIS A 278 32.34 -20.65 10.84
CA HIS A 278 32.87 -20.24 9.55
C HIS A 278 34.16 -20.99 9.21
N GLU A 279 34.54 -20.99 7.93
CA GLU A 279 35.82 -21.58 7.53
C GLU A 279 36.99 -20.68 7.93
N ILE A 280 38.16 -21.28 8.24
CA ILE A 280 39.37 -20.51 8.56
C ILE A 280 39.66 -19.52 7.43
N GLY A 281 39.91 -18.25 7.79
CA GLY A 281 40.21 -17.19 6.86
C GLY A 281 38.98 -16.51 6.21
N GLU A 282 37.77 -17.01 6.45
CA GLU A 282 36.55 -16.40 5.95
C GLU A 282 36.31 -15.01 6.57
N LEU A 283 35.80 -14.09 5.75
CA LEU A 283 35.42 -12.74 6.14
C LEU A 283 33.91 -12.62 5.93
N GLU A 284 33.18 -12.45 7.03
CA GLU A 284 31.72 -12.41 7.04
C GLU A 284 31.21 -10.99 6.88
N PHE A 285 30.73 -10.64 5.68
CA PHE A 285 30.12 -9.33 5.39
C PHE A 285 28.62 -9.38 5.63
N THR A 286 28.20 -8.96 6.83
CA THR A 286 26.78 -8.90 7.22
C THR A 286 26.39 -7.48 7.64
N ASP A 287 25.10 -7.17 7.51
CA ASP A 287 24.53 -5.94 8.04
C ASP A 287 24.24 -6.05 9.55
N THR A 288 23.64 -5.03 10.13
CA THR A 288 23.31 -4.97 11.56
C THR A 288 22.24 -5.99 11.97
N ASN A 289 21.54 -6.62 11.03
CA ASN A 289 20.53 -7.66 11.25
C ASN A 289 21.10 -9.07 11.08
N GLY A 290 22.37 -9.20 10.66
CA GLY A 290 23.02 -10.46 10.34
C GLY A 290 22.74 -10.97 8.92
N GLU A 291 22.13 -10.15 8.06
CA GLU A 291 21.90 -10.49 6.66
C GLU A 291 23.12 -10.14 5.79
N PRO A 292 23.35 -10.83 4.67
CA PRO A 292 24.47 -10.53 3.78
C PRO A 292 24.49 -9.06 3.34
N LEU A 293 25.62 -8.40 3.56
CA LEU A 293 25.81 -6.98 3.24
C LEU A 293 25.62 -6.73 1.74
N GLN A 294 24.76 -5.77 1.39
CA GLN A 294 24.42 -5.42 0.03
C GLN A 294 25.26 -4.22 -0.46
N LEU A 295 26.04 -4.41 -1.53
CA LEU A 295 26.77 -3.35 -2.20
C LEU A 295 25.86 -2.68 -3.24
N ALA A 296 25.55 -1.41 -3.02
CA ALA A 296 24.62 -0.64 -3.85
C ALA A 296 25.18 -0.35 -5.26
N CYS A 297 24.29 -0.24 -6.25
CA CYS A 297 24.64 0.25 -7.59
C CYS A 297 25.23 1.66 -7.56
N ASN A 298 25.93 2.04 -8.62
CA ASN A 298 26.58 3.34 -8.80
C ASN A 298 27.45 3.77 -7.60
N THR A 299 28.07 2.79 -6.92
CA THR A 299 28.80 3.01 -5.67
C THR A 299 30.20 2.39 -5.73
N THR A 300 31.17 3.09 -5.17
CA THR A 300 32.54 2.60 -5.01
C THR A 300 32.79 2.29 -3.54
N TYR A 301 33.40 1.16 -3.29
CA TYR A 301 33.81 0.69 -1.96
C TYR A 301 35.32 0.49 -1.90
N ILE A 302 35.89 0.59 -0.70
CA ILE A 302 37.31 0.30 -0.44
C ILE A 302 37.36 -0.73 0.67
N LEU A 303 37.89 -1.92 0.36
CA LEU A 303 38.22 -2.94 1.36
C LEU A 303 39.68 -2.76 1.73
N ARG A 304 39.93 -2.36 2.96
CA ARG A 304 41.25 -2.08 3.53
C ARG A 304 41.59 -3.11 4.58
N GLU A 305 42.78 -3.70 4.48
CA GLU A 305 43.39 -4.43 5.57
C GLU A 305 43.98 -3.47 6.58
N THR A 306 43.52 -3.51 7.81
CA THR A 306 44.02 -2.63 8.90
C THR A 306 45.05 -3.34 9.77
N HIS A 307 45.01 -4.69 9.81
CA HIS A 307 45.97 -5.51 10.49
C HIS A 307 46.21 -6.81 9.74
N ALA A 308 47.47 -7.13 9.41
CA ALA A 308 47.86 -8.39 8.79
C ALA A 308 48.21 -9.44 9.87
N PRO A 309 47.97 -10.74 9.60
CA PRO A 309 48.43 -11.81 10.48
C PRO A 309 49.95 -11.81 10.69
N VAL A 310 50.41 -12.32 11.85
CA VAL A 310 51.81 -12.38 12.18
C VAL A 310 52.63 -13.07 11.09
N GLY A 311 53.62 -12.38 10.55
CA GLY A 311 54.51 -12.88 9.52
C GLY A 311 54.10 -12.50 8.09
N TYR A 312 53.09 -11.66 7.96
CA TYR A 312 52.60 -11.14 6.67
C TYR A 312 52.63 -9.63 6.62
N GLU A 313 52.71 -9.06 5.40
CA GLU A 313 52.63 -7.63 5.14
C GLU A 313 51.16 -7.22 4.95
N ILE A 314 50.78 -6.03 5.47
CA ILE A 314 49.48 -5.43 5.19
C ILE A 314 49.37 -5.21 3.68
N MET A 315 48.28 -5.63 3.08
CA MET A 315 48.01 -5.49 1.67
C MET A 315 47.55 -4.06 1.29
N GLU A 316 47.65 -3.74 0.02
CA GLU A 316 47.10 -2.52 -0.56
C GLU A 316 45.56 -2.58 -0.60
N ASP A 317 44.89 -1.41 -0.59
CA ASP A 317 43.44 -1.28 -0.69
C ASP A 317 42.89 -1.99 -1.93
N ILE A 318 41.80 -2.77 -1.77
CA ILE A 318 41.00 -3.29 -2.87
C ILE A 318 39.83 -2.33 -3.11
N ILE A 319 39.68 -1.88 -4.35
CA ILE A 319 38.60 -0.99 -4.77
C ILE A 319 37.55 -1.81 -5.50
N LEU A 320 36.32 -1.71 -5.08
CA LEU A 320 35.14 -2.37 -5.66
C LEU A 320 34.22 -1.29 -6.22
N SER A 321 33.95 -1.33 -7.53
CA SER A 321 33.08 -0.33 -8.18
C SER A 321 31.90 -1.03 -8.82
N VAL A 322 30.68 -0.79 -8.31
CA VAL A 322 29.42 -1.29 -8.86
C VAL A 322 28.90 -0.27 -9.85
N ASN A 323 28.59 -0.70 -11.07
CA ASN A 323 28.05 0.19 -12.10
C ASN A 323 26.60 0.62 -11.82
N GLU A 324 26.04 1.52 -12.64
CA GLU A 324 24.76 2.18 -12.42
C GLU A 324 23.58 1.19 -12.33
N ASP A 325 23.57 0.14 -13.16
CA ASP A 325 22.49 -0.88 -13.20
C ASP A 325 22.86 -2.15 -12.41
N ALA A 326 23.97 -2.12 -11.66
CA ALA A 326 24.55 -3.29 -10.97
C ALA A 326 24.69 -4.55 -11.84
N SER A 327 24.82 -4.40 -13.15
CA SER A 327 25.11 -5.52 -14.04
C SER A 327 26.54 -6.02 -13.92
N GLN A 328 27.45 -5.16 -13.41
CA GLN A 328 28.86 -5.45 -13.25
C GLN A 328 29.43 -4.85 -11.96
N ILE A 329 30.37 -5.56 -11.37
CA ILE A 329 31.24 -5.04 -10.32
C ILE A 329 32.69 -5.19 -10.78
N GLU A 330 33.45 -4.08 -10.73
CA GLU A 330 34.86 -4.06 -11.08
C GLU A 330 35.69 -4.12 -9.80
N VAL A 331 36.73 -4.96 -9.81
CA VAL A 331 37.72 -5.07 -8.72
C VAL A 331 39.03 -4.55 -9.18
N THR A 332 39.56 -3.52 -8.53
CA THR A 332 40.86 -2.96 -8.79
C THR A 332 41.70 -2.88 -7.52
N GLN A 333 43.03 -2.83 -7.64
CA GLN A 333 43.95 -2.67 -6.54
C GLN A 333 45.03 -1.67 -6.89
N SER A 334 45.46 -0.85 -5.94
CA SER A 334 46.51 0.15 -6.15
C SER A 334 47.93 -0.43 -6.26
N GLY A 335 48.14 -1.72 -5.93
CA GLY A 335 49.45 -2.38 -5.88
C GLY A 335 49.48 -3.78 -6.49
N ALA A 336 50.38 -4.65 -6.04
CA ALA A 336 50.51 -6.00 -6.55
C ALA A 336 49.43 -6.96 -5.98
N GLY A 337 48.60 -7.43 -6.83
CA GLY A 337 47.64 -8.55 -6.77
C GLY A 337 47.01 -8.92 -5.43
N TYR A 338 45.71 -8.71 -5.33
CA TYR A 338 44.90 -9.17 -4.18
C TYR A 338 44.61 -10.69 -4.19
N GLY A 339 45.03 -11.41 -5.23
CA GLY A 339 44.73 -12.80 -5.48
C GLY A 339 43.75 -12.99 -6.62
N GLU A 340 42.62 -13.62 -6.39
CA GLU A 340 41.63 -13.93 -7.42
C GLU A 340 40.26 -13.36 -7.06
N ALA A 341 39.51 -12.92 -8.07
CA ALA A 341 38.11 -12.55 -7.98
C ALA A 341 37.29 -13.48 -8.85
N SER A 342 36.18 -13.99 -8.35
CA SER A 342 35.18 -14.70 -9.11
C SER A 342 33.83 -14.02 -9.01
N TYR A 343 33.07 -14.07 -10.09
CA TYR A 343 31.81 -13.33 -10.25
C TYR A 343 30.71 -14.29 -10.62
N ASP A 344 29.68 -14.37 -9.78
CA ASP A 344 28.39 -14.95 -10.13
C ASP A 344 27.45 -13.81 -10.53
N ALA A 345 27.37 -13.53 -11.83
CA ALA A 345 26.55 -12.45 -12.34
C ALA A 345 25.03 -12.72 -12.23
N VAL A 346 24.61 -13.97 -12.11
CA VAL A 346 23.21 -14.36 -11.97
C VAL A 346 22.72 -14.02 -10.56
N ASN A 347 23.50 -14.43 -9.57
CA ASN A 347 23.17 -14.20 -8.16
C ASN A 347 23.79 -12.90 -7.62
N ARG A 348 24.56 -12.17 -8.44
CA ARG A 348 25.31 -10.97 -8.08
C ARG A 348 26.17 -11.16 -6.82
N VAL A 349 27.00 -12.20 -6.86
CA VAL A 349 27.95 -12.50 -5.78
C VAL A 349 29.37 -12.29 -6.29
N LEU A 350 30.13 -11.44 -5.60
CA LEU A 350 31.57 -11.29 -5.77
C LEU A 350 32.28 -12.10 -4.68
N THR A 351 33.15 -13.01 -5.08
CA THR A 351 33.99 -13.78 -4.16
C THR A 351 35.45 -13.40 -4.37
N LEU A 352 36.13 -12.95 -3.30
CA LEU A 352 37.54 -12.59 -3.30
C LEU A 352 38.39 -13.65 -2.57
N SER A 353 39.44 -14.13 -3.24
CA SER A 353 40.52 -14.85 -2.60
C SER A 353 41.65 -13.86 -2.33
N ILE A 354 41.81 -13.43 -1.07
CA ILE A 354 42.72 -12.37 -0.65
C ILE A 354 44.07 -12.99 -0.22
N ILE A 355 45.18 -12.57 -0.79
CA ILE A 355 46.52 -13.15 -0.55
C ILE A 355 47.47 -12.12 0.05
N ASP A 356 48.05 -12.46 1.20
CA ASP A 356 49.14 -11.69 1.77
C ASP A 356 50.50 -12.20 1.38
N LYS A 357 51.43 -11.24 1.33
CA LYS A 357 52.84 -11.52 1.10
C LYS A 357 53.54 -11.79 2.44
N ALA A 358 54.21 -12.93 2.51
CA ALA A 358 54.99 -13.27 3.70
C ALA A 358 56.18 -12.34 3.88
N VAL A 359 56.40 -11.90 5.13
CA VAL A 359 57.60 -11.15 5.52
C VAL A 359 58.74 -12.14 5.63
N TYR A 360 59.69 -12.10 4.69
CA TYR A 360 60.94 -12.85 4.79
C TYR A 360 61.86 -12.17 5.79
N ARG A 361 61.98 -12.71 7.01
CA ARG A 361 63.13 -12.42 7.89
C ARG A 361 64.26 -13.34 7.51
N MET A 362 65.37 -12.82 6.97
CA MET A 362 66.57 -13.61 6.84
C MET A 362 67.01 -14.07 8.28
N PRO A 363 67.41 -15.34 8.45
CA PRO A 363 67.96 -15.79 9.71
C PRO A 363 69.20 -14.92 10.04
N GLU A 364 69.24 -14.35 11.23
CA GLU A 364 70.48 -13.68 11.66
C GLU A 364 71.58 -14.74 11.63
N THR A 365 72.52 -14.58 10.69
CA THR A 365 73.76 -15.36 10.72
C THR A 365 74.53 -14.87 11.94
N LYS A 366 74.49 -15.63 13.05
CA LYS A 366 75.45 -15.45 14.11
C LYS A 366 76.83 -15.65 13.49
N SER A 367 77.53 -14.56 13.24
CA SER A 367 78.95 -14.66 12.98
C SER A 367 79.66 -15.14 14.23
N GLY A 368 79.80 -16.45 14.39
CA GLY A 368 80.65 -17.09 15.35
C GLY A 368 82.09 -16.75 14.99
N GLY A 369 82.66 -15.76 15.68
CA GLY A 369 84.09 -15.53 15.60
C GLY A 369 84.79 -16.79 16.14
N LEU A 370 85.55 -17.39 15.27
CA LEU A 370 86.62 -18.31 15.63
C LEU A 370 87.76 -17.51 16.28
N TYR A 371 88.06 -17.81 17.50
CA TYR A 371 89.33 -17.66 18.09
C TYR A 371 89.99 -19.03 18.22
#